data_d3ebf6ea23996a90cc16db09c1483052
#
_entry.id   d3ebf6ea23996a90cc16db09c1483052
#
_cell.length_a   1.000
_cell.length_b   1.000
_cell.length_c   1.000
_cell.angle_alpha   90.00
_cell.angle_beta   90.00
_cell.angle_gamma   90.00
#
_symmetry.space_group_name_H-M   'P 1'
#
loop_
_entity.id
_entity.type
_entity.pdbx_description
1 polymer ?
#
loop_
_entity_poly.entity_id
_entity_poly.type
_entity_poly.pdbx_seq_one_letter_code
_entity_poly.pdbx_strand_id
1 'polypeptide(L)'
;MDKATIVKRVMKLYFTFFEAIKTQQDPLTCMQLFEKTQVLCALNNGAESVNSVNSLIERALAKQSWRTHQGFYHGRPIMVMKNDYSQGLFNGDTGLVMNNDQGVLAACFLGNRMLRWVPLNRLPAHETAYAMTVHKSQGSEFEEVCIILPEQATALLTRELLYTAITRAKVKISLIATESILIQALTSQQDREMGLMMEID
;
A
#
# COMPACT_ATOMS: atom_id res chain seq x y z
N MET A 1 19.41 1.66 -5.31
CA MET A 1 19.01 0.37 -4.67
C MET A 1 18.55 -0.61 -5.74
N ASP A 2 18.94 -1.90 -5.63
CA ASP A 2 18.59 -2.88 -6.66
C ASP A 2 17.09 -3.24 -6.62
N LYS A 3 16.40 -3.08 -7.76
CA LYS A 3 14.98 -3.41 -7.93
C LYS A 3 14.66 -4.86 -7.60
N ALA A 4 15.60 -5.79 -7.87
CA ALA A 4 15.42 -7.20 -7.54
C ALA A 4 15.36 -7.44 -6.02
N THR A 5 16.13 -6.68 -5.24
CA THR A 5 16.10 -6.72 -3.78
C THR A 5 14.76 -6.23 -3.24
N ILE A 6 14.21 -5.13 -3.79
CA ILE A 6 12.87 -4.64 -3.40
C ILE A 6 11.83 -5.72 -3.68
N VAL A 7 11.80 -6.26 -4.90
CA VAL A 7 10.84 -7.31 -5.28
C VAL A 7 10.95 -8.51 -4.34
N LYS A 8 12.17 -9.03 -4.10
CA LYS A 8 12.38 -10.18 -3.22
C LYS A 8 11.86 -9.92 -1.79
N ARG A 9 12.11 -8.74 -1.23
CA ARG A 9 11.65 -8.36 0.12
C ARG A 9 10.13 -8.25 0.18
N VAL A 10 9.52 -7.57 -0.78
CA VAL A 10 8.06 -7.38 -0.82
C VAL A 10 7.34 -8.70 -1.09
N MET A 11 7.84 -9.53 -2.02
CA MET A 11 7.28 -10.87 -2.25
C MET A 11 7.37 -11.77 -1.01
N LYS A 12 8.44 -11.67 -0.23
CA LYS A 12 8.57 -12.37 1.05
C LYS A 12 7.60 -11.83 2.10
N LEU A 13 7.40 -10.52 2.17
CA LEU A 13 6.47 -9.88 3.09
C LEU A 13 5.03 -10.38 2.87
N TYR A 14 4.58 -10.43 1.61
CA TYR A 14 3.25 -10.88 1.22
C TYR A 14 3.16 -12.40 0.94
N PHE A 15 4.16 -13.19 1.34
CA PHE A 15 4.22 -14.61 0.97
C PHE A 15 2.95 -15.39 1.37
N THR A 16 2.50 -15.26 2.62
CA THR A 16 1.30 -15.95 3.12
C THR A 16 0.04 -15.53 2.39
N PHE A 17 -0.08 -14.24 2.06
CA PHE A 17 -1.17 -13.71 1.26
C PHE A 17 -1.16 -14.31 -0.17
N PHE A 18 -0.02 -14.31 -0.85
CA PHE A 18 0.09 -14.88 -2.20
C PHE A 18 -0.20 -16.38 -2.22
N GLU A 19 0.24 -17.13 -1.22
CA GLU A 19 -0.10 -18.55 -1.10
C GLU A 19 -1.61 -18.76 -0.87
N ALA A 20 -2.25 -17.94 -0.04
CA ALA A 20 -3.70 -17.99 0.15
C ALA A 20 -4.47 -17.73 -1.16
N ILE A 21 -4.03 -16.76 -1.96
CA ILE A 21 -4.62 -16.49 -3.27
C ILE A 21 -4.43 -17.68 -4.23
N LYS A 22 -3.22 -18.26 -4.29
CA LYS A 22 -2.93 -19.43 -5.15
C LYS A 22 -3.73 -20.66 -4.77
N THR A 23 -3.91 -20.90 -3.47
CA THR A 23 -4.67 -22.02 -2.94
C THR A 23 -6.17 -21.75 -2.87
N GLN A 24 -6.63 -20.61 -3.43
CA GLN A 24 -8.03 -20.22 -3.49
C GLN A 24 -8.73 -20.23 -2.13
N GLN A 25 -8.07 -19.70 -1.11
CA GLN A 25 -8.67 -19.46 0.19
C GLN A 25 -9.86 -18.49 0.05
N ASP A 26 -10.76 -18.53 1.02
CA ASP A 26 -11.92 -17.64 1.02
C ASP A 26 -11.52 -16.15 1.06
N PRO A 27 -12.34 -15.25 0.52
CA PRO A 27 -12.02 -13.83 0.40
C PRO A 27 -11.72 -13.14 1.74
N LEU A 28 -12.41 -13.53 2.81
CA LEU A 28 -12.21 -12.94 4.13
C LEU A 28 -10.81 -13.28 4.68
N THR A 29 -10.42 -14.55 4.57
CA THR A 29 -9.06 -15.01 4.94
C THR A 29 -7.99 -14.27 4.14
N CYS A 30 -8.18 -14.13 2.81
CA CYS A 30 -7.24 -13.40 1.97
C CYS A 30 -7.13 -11.92 2.37
N MET A 31 -8.24 -11.24 2.67
CA MET A 31 -8.24 -9.85 3.15
C MET A 31 -7.53 -9.71 4.50
N GLN A 32 -7.83 -10.57 5.46
CA GLN A 32 -7.18 -10.57 6.77
C GLN A 32 -5.67 -10.78 6.67
N LEU A 33 -5.20 -11.64 5.76
CA LEU A 33 -3.78 -11.86 5.52
C LEU A 33 -3.13 -10.64 4.84
N PHE A 34 -3.83 -10.00 3.91
CA PHE A 34 -3.33 -8.79 3.25
C PHE A 34 -3.21 -7.62 4.24
N GLU A 35 -4.23 -7.41 5.09
CA GLU A 35 -4.28 -6.33 6.08
C GLU A 35 -3.22 -6.44 7.19
N LYS A 36 -2.60 -7.62 7.38
CA LYS A 36 -1.52 -7.79 8.36
C LYS A 36 -0.23 -7.09 7.98
N THR A 37 -0.01 -6.86 6.70
CA THR A 37 1.28 -6.39 6.20
C THR A 37 1.13 -5.22 5.25
N GLN A 38 2.07 -4.26 5.30
CA GLN A 38 2.04 -3.12 4.39
C GLN A 38 3.44 -2.65 3.98
N VAL A 39 3.59 -2.28 2.72
CA VAL A 39 4.75 -1.54 2.25
C VAL A 39 4.46 -0.05 2.27
N LEU A 40 5.31 0.72 2.96
CA LEU A 40 5.20 2.18 3.07
C LEU A 40 6.34 2.85 2.32
N CYS A 41 6.01 3.77 1.43
CA CYS A 41 6.97 4.59 0.69
C CYS A 41 6.87 6.05 1.13
N ALA A 42 7.99 6.77 1.12
CA ALA A 42 7.99 8.21 1.38
C ALA A 42 7.36 9.00 0.23
N LEU A 43 7.50 8.51 -1.01
CA LEU A 43 7.12 9.20 -2.24
C LEU A 43 6.04 8.44 -3.02
N ASN A 44 5.21 9.21 -3.75
CA ASN A 44 4.21 8.64 -4.66
C ASN A 44 4.82 8.32 -6.04
N ASN A 45 5.73 9.17 -6.52
CA ASN A 45 6.38 9.05 -7.83
C ASN A 45 7.90 9.02 -7.68
N GLY A 46 8.60 8.40 -8.64
CA GLY A 46 10.05 8.25 -8.65
C GLY A 46 10.49 6.79 -8.60
N ALA A 47 11.79 6.54 -8.37
CA ALA A 47 12.37 5.21 -8.47
C ALA A 47 11.93 4.26 -7.34
N GLU A 48 11.98 4.71 -6.08
CA GLU A 48 11.58 3.96 -4.87
C GLU A 48 10.24 4.48 -4.33
N SER A 49 9.28 4.68 -5.21
CA SER A 49 7.96 5.25 -4.93
C SER A 49 6.87 4.19 -4.91
N VAL A 50 5.69 4.57 -4.47
CA VAL A 50 4.48 3.74 -4.50
C VAL A 50 4.23 3.19 -5.90
N ASN A 51 4.24 4.05 -6.92
CA ASN A 51 3.95 3.64 -8.30
C ASN A 51 5.00 2.67 -8.85
N SER A 52 6.27 2.92 -8.56
CA SER A 52 7.37 2.04 -8.96
C SER A 52 7.29 0.67 -8.28
N VAL A 53 7.09 0.64 -6.96
CA VAL A 53 7.00 -0.61 -6.18
C VAL A 53 5.79 -1.43 -6.63
N ASN A 54 4.60 -0.83 -6.73
CA ASN A 54 3.41 -1.53 -7.23
C ASN A 54 3.65 -2.14 -8.61
N SER A 55 4.22 -1.36 -9.55
CA SER A 55 4.54 -1.85 -10.89
C SER A 55 5.57 -2.97 -10.89
N LEU A 56 6.57 -2.93 -10.02
CA LEU A 56 7.58 -3.99 -9.89
C LEU A 56 6.95 -5.30 -9.42
N ILE A 57 6.05 -5.23 -8.43
CA ILE A 57 5.35 -6.41 -7.91
C ILE A 57 4.41 -6.99 -8.98
N GLU A 58 3.60 -6.16 -9.65
CA GLU A 58 2.71 -6.62 -10.73
C GLU A 58 3.48 -7.31 -11.86
N ARG A 59 4.64 -6.76 -12.27
CA ARG A 59 5.52 -7.40 -13.27
C ARG A 59 6.09 -8.73 -12.77
N ALA A 60 6.42 -8.84 -11.48
CA ALA A 60 6.93 -10.08 -10.90
C ALA A 60 5.83 -11.16 -10.87
N LEU A 61 4.61 -10.79 -10.51
CA LEU A 61 3.44 -11.68 -10.52
C LEU A 61 3.07 -12.12 -11.95
N ALA A 62 3.08 -11.21 -12.92
CA ALA A 62 2.80 -11.53 -14.32
C ALA A 62 3.75 -12.62 -14.88
N LYS A 63 5.03 -12.63 -14.45
CA LYS A 63 5.99 -13.68 -14.80
C LYS A 63 5.64 -15.05 -14.18
N GLN A 64 4.82 -15.09 -13.12
CA GLN A 64 4.35 -16.29 -12.44
C GLN A 64 2.98 -16.76 -12.92
N SER A 65 2.59 -16.39 -14.15
CA SER A 65 1.31 -16.79 -14.77
C SER A 65 0.04 -16.21 -14.11
N TRP A 66 0.15 -15.11 -13.38
CA TRP A 66 -1.02 -14.38 -12.92
C TRP A 66 -1.69 -13.68 -14.11
N ARG A 67 -2.85 -14.23 -14.51
CA ARG A 67 -3.57 -13.74 -15.70
C ARG A 67 -4.25 -12.41 -15.40
N THR A 68 -3.98 -11.40 -16.20
CA THR A 68 -4.65 -10.10 -16.13
C THR A 68 -5.78 -10.00 -17.17
N HIS A 69 -6.89 -9.40 -16.78
CA HIS A 69 -7.95 -9.00 -17.68
C HIS A 69 -8.18 -7.49 -17.52
N GLN A 70 -7.89 -6.71 -18.56
CA GLN A 70 -7.97 -5.24 -18.51
C GLN A 70 -7.25 -4.61 -17.29
N GLY A 71 -6.10 -5.17 -16.92
CA GLY A 71 -5.33 -4.71 -15.76
C GLY A 71 -5.79 -5.27 -14.42
N PHE A 72 -6.90 -6.02 -14.37
CA PHE A 72 -7.34 -6.70 -13.16
C PHE A 72 -6.90 -8.16 -13.14
N TYR A 73 -6.64 -8.69 -11.96
CA TYR A 73 -6.31 -10.10 -11.74
C TYR A 73 -6.77 -10.53 -10.34
N HIS A 74 -7.02 -11.82 -10.19
CA HIS A 74 -7.40 -12.40 -8.91
C HIS A 74 -6.30 -12.18 -7.86
N GLY A 75 -6.65 -11.60 -6.72
CA GLY A 75 -5.72 -11.24 -5.66
C GLY A 75 -5.05 -9.86 -5.81
N ARG A 76 -5.49 -9.02 -6.77
CA ARG A 76 -4.98 -7.64 -6.86
C ARG A 76 -5.54 -6.79 -5.72
N PRO A 77 -4.67 -6.23 -4.84
CA PRO A 77 -5.13 -5.27 -3.87
C PRO A 77 -5.34 -3.91 -4.54
N ILE A 78 -6.41 -3.24 -4.15
CA ILE A 78 -6.78 -1.91 -4.64
C ILE A 78 -7.11 -0.98 -3.48
N MET A 79 -6.84 0.31 -3.67
CA MET A 79 -7.25 1.38 -2.78
C MET A 79 -8.12 2.37 -3.53
N VAL A 80 -9.26 2.71 -2.95
CA VAL A 80 -10.18 3.72 -3.47
C VAL A 80 -9.55 5.11 -3.32
N MET A 81 -9.61 5.90 -4.40
CA MET A 81 -8.99 7.24 -4.46
C MET A 81 -10.02 8.39 -4.42
N LYS A 82 -11.30 8.06 -4.49
CA LYS A 82 -12.39 9.05 -4.47
C LYS A 82 -13.62 8.44 -3.82
N ASN A 83 -14.28 9.23 -2.96
CA ASN A 83 -15.53 8.81 -2.34
C ASN A 83 -16.60 8.49 -3.40
N ASP A 84 -17.28 7.38 -3.21
CA ASP A 84 -18.49 7.00 -3.93
C ASP A 84 -19.57 6.62 -2.91
N TYR A 85 -20.40 7.60 -2.61
CA TYR A 85 -21.49 7.44 -1.62
C TYR A 85 -22.55 6.42 -2.08
N SER A 86 -22.73 6.26 -3.40
CA SER A 86 -23.69 5.31 -3.96
C SER A 86 -23.26 3.86 -3.73
N GLN A 87 -21.94 3.63 -3.76
CA GLN A 87 -21.32 2.34 -3.44
C GLN A 87 -20.92 2.25 -1.96
N GLY A 88 -21.07 3.34 -1.17
CA GLY A 88 -20.58 3.43 0.20
C GLY A 88 -19.08 3.15 0.31
N LEU A 89 -18.29 3.56 -0.68
CA LEU A 89 -16.85 3.48 -0.71
C LEU A 89 -16.24 4.84 -0.45
N PHE A 90 -15.19 4.87 0.36
CA PHE A 90 -14.53 6.10 0.75
C PHE A 90 -13.07 6.10 0.30
N ASN A 91 -12.53 7.29 0.12
CA ASN A 91 -11.10 7.46 -0.18
C ASN A 91 -10.26 6.82 0.94
N GLY A 92 -9.34 5.93 0.56
CA GLY A 92 -8.51 5.14 1.47
C GLY A 92 -9.05 3.74 1.77
N ASP A 93 -10.31 3.41 1.41
CA ASP A 93 -10.80 2.04 1.55
C ASP A 93 -9.95 1.08 0.72
N THR A 94 -9.52 0.00 1.33
CA THR A 94 -8.76 -1.06 0.67
C THR A 94 -9.62 -2.28 0.42
N GLY A 95 -9.40 -2.94 -0.72
CA GLY A 95 -10.09 -4.15 -1.09
C GLY A 95 -9.23 -5.06 -1.96
N LEU A 96 -9.75 -6.24 -2.24
CA LEU A 96 -9.10 -7.22 -3.13
C LEU A 96 -9.98 -7.48 -4.35
N VAL A 97 -9.36 -7.56 -5.52
CA VAL A 97 -10.03 -8.07 -6.72
C VAL A 97 -9.99 -9.59 -6.66
N MET A 98 -11.14 -10.23 -6.57
CA MET A 98 -11.27 -11.69 -6.40
C MET A 98 -12.41 -12.25 -7.24
N ASN A 99 -12.39 -13.55 -7.52
CA ASN A 99 -13.54 -14.22 -8.08
C ASN A 99 -14.62 -14.36 -6.98
N ASN A 100 -15.83 -13.94 -7.30
CA ASN A 100 -16.99 -14.16 -6.45
C ASN A 100 -17.51 -15.61 -6.56
N ASP A 101 -18.59 -15.94 -5.85
CA ASP A 101 -19.19 -17.28 -5.83
C ASP A 101 -19.67 -17.76 -7.23
N GLN A 102 -19.83 -16.83 -8.17
CA GLN A 102 -20.20 -17.11 -9.57
C GLN A 102 -18.97 -17.27 -10.48
N GLY A 103 -17.76 -17.21 -9.94
CA GLY A 103 -16.52 -17.23 -10.70
C GLY A 103 -16.22 -15.94 -11.48
N VAL A 104 -16.97 -14.87 -11.21
CA VAL A 104 -16.79 -13.56 -11.88
C VAL A 104 -15.82 -12.69 -11.06
N LEU A 105 -14.87 -12.08 -11.74
CA LEU A 105 -13.91 -11.18 -11.13
C LEU A 105 -14.60 -9.87 -10.70
N ALA A 106 -14.53 -9.56 -9.41
CA ALA A 106 -15.12 -8.36 -8.80
C ALA A 106 -14.23 -7.85 -7.67
N ALA A 107 -14.41 -6.61 -7.26
CA ALA A 107 -13.73 -6.07 -6.10
C ALA A 107 -14.49 -6.42 -4.82
N CYS A 108 -13.76 -6.92 -3.83
CA CYS A 108 -14.27 -7.29 -2.51
C CYS A 108 -13.71 -6.32 -1.47
N PHE A 109 -14.59 -5.72 -0.67
CA PHE A 109 -14.24 -4.84 0.45
C PHE A 109 -14.82 -5.39 1.75
N LEU A 110 -14.13 -5.18 2.85
CA LEU A 110 -14.64 -5.52 4.18
C LEU A 110 -15.33 -4.29 4.78
N GLY A 111 -16.64 -4.37 4.97
CA GLY A 111 -17.43 -3.33 5.63
C GLY A 111 -18.30 -3.94 6.73
N ASN A 112 -18.29 -3.37 7.94
CA ASN A 112 -19.10 -3.83 9.07
C ASN A 112 -19.04 -5.35 9.31
N ARG A 113 -17.88 -5.96 9.17
CA ARG A 113 -17.61 -7.42 9.26
C ARG A 113 -18.27 -8.28 8.17
N MET A 114 -18.81 -7.68 7.12
CA MET A 114 -19.37 -8.38 5.97
C MET A 114 -18.60 -8.03 4.71
N LEU A 115 -18.45 -9.02 3.84
CA LEU A 115 -17.84 -8.82 2.52
C LEU A 115 -18.86 -8.13 1.61
N ARG A 116 -18.41 -7.07 0.96
CA ARG A 116 -19.17 -6.34 -0.05
C ARG A 116 -18.48 -6.47 -1.40
N TRP A 117 -19.23 -6.94 -2.37
CA TRP A 117 -18.77 -7.12 -3.73
C TRP A 117 -19.19 -5.95 -4.62
N VAL A 118 -18.24 -5.38 -5.35
CA VAL A 118 -18.46 -4.29 -6.29
C VAL A 118 -18.00 -4.74 -7.67
N PRO A 119 -18.87 -4.74 -8.69
CA PRO A 119 -18.47 -5.03 -10.07
C PRO A 119 -17.35 -4.10 -10.53
N LEU A 120 -16.37 -4.62 -11.28
CA LEU A 120 -15.18 -3.85 -11.69
C LEU A 120 -15.54 -2.59 -12.51
N ASN A 121 -16.61 -2.67 -13.31
CA ASN A 121 -17.10 -1.52 -14.09
C ASN A 121 -17.81 -0.43 -13.27
N ARG A 122 -18.06 -0.69 -11.98
CA ARG A 122 -18.63 0.29 -11.03
C ARG A 122 -17.62 0.77 -9.99
N LEU A 123 -16.37 0.32 -10.07
CA LEU A 123 -15.34 0.80 -9.16
C LEU A 123 -15.06 2.29 -9.41
N PRO A 124 -15.02 3.11 -8.34
CA PRO A 124 -14.53 4.48 -8.45
C PRO A 124 -13.05 4.52 -8.83
N ALA A 125 -12.48 5.72 -8.95
CA ALA A 125 -11.05 5.88 -9.14
C ALA A 125 -10.28 5.12 -8.05
N HIS A 126 -9.34 4.27 -8.44
CA HIS A 126 -8.59 3.37 -7.57
C HIS A 126 -7.16 3.17 -8.08
N GLU A 127 -6.29 2.70 -7.20
CA GLU A 127 -4.91 2.32 -7.54
C GLU A 127 -4.53 0.97 -6.94
N THR A 128 -3.45 0.36 -7.43
CA THR A 128 -2.88 -0.86 -6.83
C THR A 128 -2.31 -0.54 -5.45
N ALA A 129 -2.52 -1.42 -4.46
CA ALA A 129 -2.26 -1.14 -3.05
C ALA A 129 -1.28 -2.10 -2.35
N TYR A 130 -0.35 -2.74 -3.07
CA TYR A 130 0.78 -3.45 -2.40
C TYR A 130 1.65 -2.47 -1.61
N ALA A 131 1.84 -1.27 -2.15
CA ALA A 131 2.51 -0.18 -1.46
C ALA A 131 1.61 1.05 -1.42
N MET A 132 1.73 1.84 -0.35
CA MET A 132 1.10 3.15 -0.21
C MET A 132 2.07 4.15 0.40
N THR A 133 1.73 5.44 0.37
CA THR A 133 2.54 6.45 1.07
C THR A 133 2.33 6.38 2.58
N VAL A 134 3.34 6.80 3.34
CA VAL A 134 3.23 6.95 4.80
C VAL A 134 2.02 7.80 5.19
N HIS A 135 1.72 8.87 4.45
CA HIS A 135 0.56 9.73 4.72
C HIS A 135 -0.78 8.99 4.56
N LYS A 136 -0.93 8.16 3.52
CA LYS A 136 -2.15 7.37 3.30
C LYS A 136 -2.36 6.28 4.36
N SER A 137 -1.30 5.86 5.04
CA SER A 137 -1.39 4.89 6.14
C SER A 137 -1.79 5.49 7.49
N GLN A 138 -1.97 6.81 7.57
CA GLN A 138 -2.40 7.46 8.81
C GLN A 138 -3.76 6.91 9.26
N GLY A 139 -3.87 6.58 10.54
CA GLY A 139 -5.06 5.93 11.12
C GLY A 139 -5.08 4.40 10.98
N SER A 140 -4.20 3.80 10.17
CA SER A 140 -4.07 2.35 10.02
C SER A 140 -2.87 1.81 10.80
N GLU A 141 -2.93 0.54 11.21
CA GLU A 141 -1.84 -0.19 11.86
C GLU A 141 -1.75 -1.59 11.29
N PHE A 142 -0.53 -2.11 11.18
CA PHE A 142 -0.22 -3.40 10.55
C PHE A 142 0.63 -4.26 11.49
N GLU A 143 0.57 -5.57 11.37
CA GLU A 143 1.47 -6.46 12.12
C GLU A 143 2.92 -6.28 11.65
N GLU A 144 3.14 -6.31 10.32
CA GLU A 144 4.46 -6.10 9.73
C GLU A 144 4.46 -4.94 8.73
N VAL A 145 5.46 -4.07 8.81
CA VAL A 145 5.64 -2.96 7.88
C VAL A 145 7.00 -3.05 7.22
N CYS A 146 7.03 -2.86 5.90
CA CYS A 146 8.26 -2.65 5.14
C CYS A 146 8.33 -1.18 4.68
N ILE A 147 9.27 -0.42 5.21
CA ILE A 147 9.47 0.98 4.85
C ILE A 147 10.52 1.03 3.74
N ILE A 148 10.21 1.70 2.63
CA ILE A 148 11.13 1.94 1.51
C ILE A 148 11.39 3.43 1.42
N LEU A 149 12.65 3.83 1.64
CA LEU A 149 13.10 5.21 1.50
C LEU A 149 13.73 5.41 0.11
N PRO A 150 13.64 6.63 -0.47
CA PRO A 150 14.27 6.95 -1.75
C PRO A 150 15.79 6.93 -1.64
N GLU A 151 16.50 6.68 -2.74
CA GLU A 151 17.98 6.79 -2.78
C GLU A 151 18.48 8.23 -2.75
N GLN A 152 17.63 9.16 -3.16
CA GLN A 152 17.97 10.58 -3.15
C GLN A 152 17.22 11.31 -2.04
N ALA A 153 17.91 12.24 -1.44
CA ALA A 153 17.35 13.12 -0.45
C ALA A 153 16.18 13.94 -1.00
N THR A 154 15.12 14.05 -0.23
CA THR A 154 13.96 14.88 -0.56
C THR A 154 13.52 15.66 0.67
N ALA A 155 12.90 16.82 0.47
CA ALA A 155 12.35 17.61 1.58
C ALA A 155 11.27 16.87 2.40
N LEU A 156 10.65 15.83 1.82
CA LEU A 156 9.65 14.99 2.51
C LEU A 156 10.28 13.96 3.44
N LEU A 157 11.59 13.70 3.31
CA LEU A 157 12.30 12.69 4.10
C LEU A 157 12.74 13.31 5.43
N THR A 158 11.82 13.34 6.39
CA THR A 158 12.04 13.92 7.71
C THR A 158 11.95 12.87 8.81
N ARG A 159 12.43 13.23 10.01
CA ARG A 159 12.33 12.39 11.20
C ARG A 159 10.87 12.10 11.55
N GLU A 160 9.99 13.06 11.37
CA GLU A 160 8.54 12.94 11.63
C GLU A 160 7.89 11.94 10.67
N LEU A 161 8.25 11.95 9.37
CA LEU A 161 7.79 10.96 8.41
C LEU A 161 8.23 9.56 8.80
N LEU A 162 9.52 9.40 9.14
CA LEU A 162 10.06 8.11 9.55
C LEU A 162 9.40 7.60 10.84
N TYR A 163 9.21 8.47 11.84
CA TYR A 163 8.49 8.14 13.06
C TYR A 163 7.04 7.68 12.76
N THR A 164 6.33 8.44 11.91
CA THR A 164 4.97 8.06 11.49
C THR A 164 4.94 6.69 10.83
N ALA A 165 5.90 6.39 9.95
CA ALA A 165 5.98 5.09 9.29
C ALA A 165 6.26 3.94 10.28
N ILE A 166 7.19 4.15 11.22
CA ILE A 166 7.57 3.16 12.24
C ILE A 166 6.40 2.83 13.15
N THR A 167 5.65 3.85 13.58
CA THR A 167 4.49 3.67 14.47
C THR A 167 3.29 2.99 13.80
N ARG A 168 3.33 2.70 12.51
CA ARG A 168 2.32 1.87 11.83
C ARG A 168 2.51 0.37 12.09
N ALA A 169 3.67 -0.07 12.57
CA ALA A 169 3.96 -1.47 12.81
C ALA A 169 3.67 -1.86 14.27
N LYS A 170 2.91 -2.94 14.47
CA LYS A 170 2.66 -3.53 15.80
C LYS A 170 3.71 -4.53 16.24
N VAL A 171 4.24 -5.31 15.29
CA VAL A 171 5.10 -6.46 15.60
C VAL A 171 6.49 -6.32 14.99
N LYS A 172 6.57 -6.00 13.69
CA LYS A 172 7.83 -6.03 12.98
C LYS A 172 7.98 -4.94 11.93
N ILE A 173 9.19 -4.40 11.85
CA ILE A 173 9.59 -3.41 10.85
C ILE A 173 10.74 -3.98 10.02
N SER A 174 10.65 -3.76 8.71
CA SER A 174 11.76 -3.91 7.77
C SER A 174 12.02 -2.57 7.12
N LEU A 175 13.27 -2.17 7.02
CA LEU A 175 13.67 -0.93 6.37
C LEU A 175 14.54 -1.24 5.15
N ILE A 176 14.22 -0.62 4.04
CA ILE A 176 15.00 -0.65 2.80
C ILE A 176 15.44 0.79 2.52
N ALA A 177 16.70 1.09 2.79
CA ALA A 177 17.32 2.40 2.64
C ALA A 177 18.85 2.26 2.54
N THR A 178 19.53 3.26 2.03
CA THR A 178 20.98 3.41 2.23
C THR A 178 21.23 4.02 3.62
N GLU A 179 22.37 3.74 4.20
CA GLU A 179 22.74 4.29 5.51
C GLU A 179 22.76 5.82 5.49
N SER A 180 23.28 6.43 4.43
CA SER A 180 23.31 7.89 4.26
C SER A 180 21.91 8.51 4.27
N ILE A 181 20.95 7.90 3.58
CA ILE A 181 19.56 8.36 3.54
C ILE A 181 18.88 8.19 4.91
N LEU A 182 19.17 7.10 5.62
CA LEU A 182 18.62 6.89 6.95
C LEU A 182 19.15 7.94 7.95
N ILE A 183 20.47 8.21 7.94
CA ILE A 183 21.06 9.25 8.77
C ILE A 183 20.43 10.61 8.46
N GLN A 184 20.28 10.94 7.18
CA GLN A 184 19.64 12.19 6.77
C GLN A 184 18.19 12.27 7.26
N ALA A 185 17.40 11.22 7.10
CA ALA A 185 16.01 11.19 7.59
C ALA A 185 15.92 11.41 9.11
N LEU A 186 16.88 10.87 9.88
CA LEU A 186 16.93 11.03 11.33
C LEU A 186 17.37 12.44 11.78
N THR A 187 18.17 13.13 10.97
CA THR A 187 18.70 14.47 11.29
C THR A 187 17.87 15.61 10.73
N SER A 188 17.08 15.35 9.67
CA SER A 188 16.19 16.36 9.07
C SER A 188 14.94 16.56 9.95
N GLN A 189 14.67 17.82 10.25
CA GLN A 189 13.42 18.25 10.92
C GLN A 189 12.50 18.92 9.89
N GLN A 190 11.22 18.79 10.08
CA GLN A 190 10.25 19.54 9.29
C GLN A 190 10.25 20.98 9.80
N ASP A 191 10.69 21.95 8.98
CA ASP A 191 10.48 23.35 9.28
C ASP A 191 8.95 23.61 9.29
N ARG A 192 8.39 23.74 10.48
CA ARG A 192 7.04 24.26 10.64
C ARG A 192 7.11 25.74 10.39
N GLU A 193 6.84 26.21 9.17
CA GLU A 193 6.43 27.60 8.96
C GLU A 193 5.15 27.81 9.81
N MET A 194 5.33 28.44 10.95
CA MET A 194 4.21 28.96 11.73
C MET A 194 3.63 30.16 10.98
N GLY A 195 2.74 29.89 10.02
CA GLY A 195 1.96 30.88 9.32
C GLY A 195 0.84 31.44 10.18
N LEU A 196 1.13 31.94 11.38
CA LEU A 196 0.26 32.81 12.16
C LEU A 196 0.88 34.20 12.14
N MET A 197 0.71 34.93 11.03
CA MET A 197 0.71 36.39 11.10
C MET A 197 -0.65 36.77 11.70
N MET A 198 -0.66 37.07 12.99
CA MET A 198 -1.73 37.92 13.56
C MET A 198 -1.45 39.35 13.11
N GLU A 199 -2.17 39.83 12.11
CA GLU A 199 -2.41 41.25 12.00
C GLU A 199 -3.36 41.64 13.13
N ILE A 200 -2.85 42.37 14.10
CA ILE A 200 -3.63 43.04 15.13
C ILE A 200 -3.71 44.50 14.66
N ASP A 201 -4.88 44.91 14.14
CA ASP A 201 -5.26 46.30 14.00
C ASP A 201 -5.80 46.85 15.34
#